data_c1d8009bd4d31d958eabb88f272cb03a
#
_entry.id   c1d8009bd4d31d958eabb88f272cb03a
#
_cell.length_a   1.000
_cell.length_b   1.000
_cell.length_c   1.000
_cell.angle_alpha   90.00
_cell.angle_beta   90.00
_cell.angle_gamma   90.00
#
_symmetry.space_group_name_H-M   'P 1'
#
loop_
_entity.id
_entity.type
_entity.pdbx_description
1 polymer ?
#
loop_
_entity_poly.entity_id
_entity_poly.type
_entity_poly.pdbx_seq_one_letter_code
_entity_poly.pdbx_strand_id
1 'polypeptide(L)'
;LIDYRPKIIQDQIIAAPAWFNAFEAQEFRDKVELWRHANQIRIYQVNSEGAWRSPDDLKKRLEDQIEQAKLVLRRSDEELFEQIIFHSIGNVLRTLIGNAQKWVSKMNDILEHQDNSSGLTLSIRWKPKAAESDDGLSTARLVELLRKDRTILKPSDTEALKQHFQNRIQHAKLMRDESNGEDSLYQVLQEVLDYRKWFSFELWHHRKNEVMKELSNNKFNQFSGGEKAIAMYLPLFTAMYSRYQDAGKDAPYIITLDEAFA
;
A
#
# COMPACT_ATOMS: atom_id res chain seq x y z
N LEU A 1 -17.39 34.82 14.22
CA LEU A 1 -17.90 36.03 13.51
C LEU A 1 -16.72 36.66 12.79
N ILE A 2 -16.81 36.79 11.48
CA ILE A 2 -15.76 37.42 10.66
C ILE A 2 -16.06 38.94 10.68
N ASP A 3 -15.15 39.72 11.25
CA ASP A 3 -15.26 41.16 11.23
C ASP A 3 -14.88 41.69 9.86
N TYR A 4 -15.70 42.55 9.30
CA TYR A 4 -15.43 43.24 8.05
C TYR A 4 -15.67 44.74 8.21
N ARG A 5 -14.95 45.55 7.45
CA ARG A 5 -15.14 46.98 7.36
C ARG A 5 -15.08 47.45 5.92
N PRO A 6 -15.87 48.49 5.54
CA PRO A 6 -15.69 49.13 4.27
C PRO A 6 -14.48 50.06 4.32
N LYS A 7 -13.64 50.01 3.27
CA LYS A 7 -12.62 51.03 2.99
C LYS A 7 -13.05 51.80 1.75
N ILE A 8 -13.23 53.08 1.91
CA ILE A 8 -13.55 53.97 0.79
C ILE A 8 -12.25 54.38 0.13
N ILE A 9 -12.10 54.12 -1.17
CA ILE A 9 -10.97 54.57 -1.94
C ILE A 9 -11.37 55.92 -2.55
N GLN A 10 -10.88 57.02 -1.96
CA GLN A 10 -11.19 58.39 -2.44
C GLN A 10 -10.51 58.72 -3.77
N ASP A 11 -9.38 58.11 -4.10
CA ASP A 11 -8.54 58.46 -5.25
C ASP A 11 -9.01 57.88 -6.59
N GLN A 12 -10.02 57.01 -6.58
CA GLN A 12 -10.61 56.42 -7.79
C GLN A 12 -12.06 56.90 -8.01
N ILE A 13 -12.42 58.01 -7.46
CA ILE A 13 -13.66 58.69 -7.87
C ILE A 13 -13.47 59.05 -9.34
N ILE A 14 -14.34 58.48 -10.20
CA ILE A 14 -14.48 59.01 -11.57
C ILE A 14 -14.64 60.51 -11.42
N ALA A 15 -13.62 61.27 -11.86
CA ALA A 15 -13.62 62.72 -11.69
C ALA A 15 -14.95 63.27 -12.23
N ALA A 16 -15.71 63.94 -11.36
CA ALA A 16 -16.97 64.53 -11.79
C ALA A 16 -16.64 65.42 -12.99
N PRO A 17 -17.37 65.31 -14.08
CA PRO A 17 -17.09 66.12 -15.25
C PRO A 17 -16.94 67.54 -14.82
N ALA A 18 -15.96 68.32 -15.39
CA ALA A 18 -15.61 69.68 -14.97
C ALA A 18 -16.83 70.61 -14.93
N TRP A 19 -17.82 70.37 -15.79
CA TRP A 19 -19.08 71.12 -15.79
C TRP A 19 -19.93 70.90 -14.54
N PHE A 20 -19.74 69.76 -13.81
CA PHE A 20 -20.46 69.49 -12.56
C PHE A 20 -20.06 70.45 -11.43
N ASN A 21 -18.84 70.96 -11.47
CA ASN A 21 -18.34 71.94 -10.50
C ASN A 21 -18.83 73.40 -10.77
N ALA A 22 -19.45 73.60 -11.92
CA ALA A 22 -19.99 74.92 -12.30
C ALA A 22 -21.41 75.19 -11.75
N PHE A 23 -22.08 74.19 -11.16
CA PHE A 23 -23.41 74.39 -10.56
C PHE A 23 -23.29 74.81 -9.09
N GLU A 24 -23.29 76.14 -8.85
CA GLU A 24 -23.24 76.73 -7.50
C GLU A 24 -24.58 76.75 -6.76
N ALA A 25 -25.70 76.46 -7.42
CA ALA A 25 -27.02 76.55 -6.82
C ALA A 25 -27.20 75.41 -5.78
N GLN A 26 -27.78 75.77 -4.61
CA GLN A 26 -27.99 74.82 -3.47
C GLN A 26 -28.74 73.56 -3.88
N GLU A 27 -29.69 73.70 -4.78
CA GLU A 27 -30.52 72.61 -5.32
C GLU A 27 -29.75 71.55 -6.09
N PHE A 28 -28.60 71.89 -6.62
CA PHE A 28 -27.72 70.96 -7.33
C PHE A 28 -26.66 70.32 -6.42
N ARG A 29 -26.29 70.91 -5.29
CA ARG A 29 -25.29 70.41 -4.36
C ARG A 29 -25.74 69.09 -3.79
N ASP A 30 -26.99 68.93 -3.38
CA ASP A 30 -27.53 67.67 -2.84
C ASP A 30 -27.48 66.54 -3.88
N LYS A 31 -27.75 66.88 -5.16
CA LYS A 31 -27.68 65.88 -6.24
C LYS A 31 -26.24 65.51 -6.58
N VAL A 32 -25.29 66.44 -6.48
CA VAL A 32 -23.85 66.21 -6.64
C VAL A 32 -23.32 65.30 -5.53
N GLU A 33 -23.74 65.55 -4.29
CA GLU A 33 -23.35 64.69 -3.16
C GLU A 33 -23.95 63.31 -3.27
N LEU A 34 -25.19 63.14 -3.68
CA LEU A 34 -25.83 61.87 -3.96
C LEU A 34 -25.09 61.12 -5.07
N TRP A 35 -24.72 61.80 -6.14
CA TRP A 35 -23.95 61.23 -7.24
C TRP A 35 -22.54 60.78 -6.79
N ARG A 36 -21.84 61.59 -6.00
CA ARG A 36 -20.55 61.26 -5.41
C ARG A 36 -20.68 60.03 -4.51
N HIS A 37 -21.74 59.96 -3.73
CA HIS A 37 -21.98 58.83 -2.83
C HIS A 37 -22.31 57.54 -3.60
N ALA A 38 -23.11 57.65 -4.68
CA ALA A 38 -23.47 56.54 -5.53
C ALA A 38 -22.29 55.97 -6.33
N ASN A 39 -21.30 56.82 -6.65
CA ASN A 39 -20.12 56.43 -7.44
C ASN A 39 -18.87 56.15 -6.58
N GLN A 40 -19.00 56.10 -5.25
CA GLN A 40 -17.92 55.68 -4.38
C GLN A 40 -17.59 54.18 -4.56
N ILE A 41 -16.35 53.89 -4.87
CA ILE A 41 -15.89 52.51 -4.86
C ILE A 41 -15.64 52.11 -3.40
N ARG A 42 -16.44 51.15 -2.91
CA ARG A 42 -16.28 50.59 -1.58
C ARG A 42 -15.60 49.24 -1.70
N ILE A 43 -14.39 49.12 -1.13
CA ILE A 43 -13.71 47.86 -0.99
C ILE A 43 -13.91 47.37 0.44
N TYR A 44 -14.37 46.16 0.60
CA TYR A 44 -14.50 45.57 1.92
C TYR A 44 -13.15 44.93 2.32
N GLN A 45 -12.75 45.21 3.54
CA GLN A 45 -11.60 44.54 4.17
C GLN A 45 -12.10 43.57 5.23
N VAL A 46 -11.44 42.45 5.34
CA VAL A 46 -11.75 41.40 6.32
C VAL A 46 -10.65 41.41 7.36
N ASN A 47 -11.02 41.34 8.64
CA ASN A 47 -10.07 41.15 9.72
C ASN A 47 -9.66 39.67 9.81
N SER A 48 -8.40 39.42 9.60
CA SER A 48 -7.81 38.08 9.78
C SER A 48 -6.57 38.21 10.64
N GLU A 49 -6.58 37.56 11.80
CA GLU A 49 -5.45 37.56 12.77
C GLU A 49 -4.97 38.99 13.16
N GLY A 50 -5.91 39.89 13.38
CA GLY A 50 -5.62 41.28 13.78
C GLY A 50 -5.19 42.20 12.63
N ALA A 51 -5.11 41.69 11.40
CA ALA A 51 -4.78 42.49 10.22
C ALA A 51 -5.96 42.61 9.25
N TRP A 52 -6.20 43.85 8.78
CA TRP A 52 -7.23 44.11 7.78
C TRP A 52 -6.68 43.87 6.37
N ARG A 53 -7.28 42.93 5.65
CA ARG A 53 -6.84 42.47 4.32
C ARG A 53 -7.94 42.60 3.29
N SER A 54 -7.57 42.69 2.03
CA SER A 54 -8.53 42.54 0.95
C SER A 54 -9.02 41.10 0.87
N PRO A 55 -10.23 40.84 0.35
CA PRO A 55 -10.72 39.48 0.15
C PRO A 55 -9.76 38.60 -0.71
N ASP A 56 -9.14 39.20 -1.73
CA ASP A 56 -8.21 38.51 -2.62
C ASP A 56 -6.91 38.13 -1.92
N ASP A 57 -6.34 39.05 -1.11
CA ASP A 57 -5.15 38.74 -0.31
C ASP A 57 -5.45 37.66 0.75
N LEU A 58 -6.64 37.68 1.34
CA LEU A 58 -7.06 36.69 2.30
C LEU A 58 -7.22 35.32 1.62
N LYS A 59 -7.86 35.27 0.45
CA LYS A 59 -8.01 34.06 -0.34
C LYS A 59 -6.67 33.45 -0.69
N LYS A 60 -5.76 34.22 -1.23
CA LYS A 60 -4.41 33.75 -1.59
C LYS A 60 -3.66 33.20 -0.38
N ARG A 61 -3.72 33.87 0.76
CA ARG A 61 -3.10 33.38 1.99
C ARG A 61 -3.70 32.08 2.49
N LEU A 62 -5.03 31.93 2.42
CA LEU A 62 -5.71 30.69 2.79
C LEU A 62 -5.34 29.54 1.86
N GLU A 63 -5.23 29.82 0.57
CA GLU A 63 -4.76 28.83 -0.42
C GLU A 63 -3.32 28.38 -0.09
N ASP A 64 -2.42 29.30 0.20
CA ASP A 64 -1.04 29.01 0.61
C ASP A 64 -1.00 28.19 1.93
N GLN A 65 -1.84 28.55 2.92
CA GLN A 65 -1.94 27.81 4.18
C GLN A 65 -2.48 26.38 3.98
N ILE A 66 -3.46 26.21 3.11
CA ILE A 66 -4.00 24.90 2.75
C ILE A 66 -2.92 24.04 2.08
N GLU A 67 -2.14 24.61 1.17
CA GLU A 67 -1.04 23.88 0.53
C GLU A 67 0.05 23.47 1.53
N GLN A 68 0.44 24.38 2.40
CA GLN A 68 1.39 24.06 3.48
C GLN A 68 0.86 22.97 4.42
N ALA A 69 -0.41 23.04 4.82
CA ALA A 69 -1.03 22.02 5.65
C ALA A 69 -1.08 20.66 4.94
N LYS A 70 -1.38 20.62 3.65
CA LYS A 70 -1.34 19.40 2.83
C LYS A 70 0.07 18.80 2.76
N LEU A 71 1.11 19.64 2.64
CA LEU A 71 2.50 19.19 2.62
C LEU A 71 2.91 18.57 3.97
N VAL A 72 2.51 19.21 5.09
CA VAL A 72 2.79 18.69 6.44
C VAL A 72 2.07 17.36 6.67
N LEU A 73 0.78 17.25 6.28
CA LEU A 73 0.02 16.00 6.37
C LEU A 73 0.66 14.89 5.54
N ARG A 74 1.06 15.17 4.29
CA ARG A 74 1.75 14.18 3.45
C ARG A 74 3.03 13.67 4.08
N ARG A 75 3.86 14.55 4.66
CA ARG A 75 5.09 14.14 5.36
C ARG A 75 4.79 13.28 6.58
N SER A 76 3.81 13.68 7.36
CA SER A 76 3.40 12.90 8.55
C SER A 76 2.86 11.52 8.16
N ASP A 77 2.05 11.44 7.10
CA ASP A 77 1.55 10.16 6.57
C ASP A 77 2.68 9.30 6.02
N GLU A 78 3.67 9.89 5.35
CA GLU A 78 4.85 9.20 4.84
C GLU A 78 5.70 8.64 5.98
N GLU A 79 5.98 9.43 7.01
CA GLU A 79 6.74 8.99 8.20
C GLU A 79 6.02 7.88 8.96
N LEU A 80 4.70 8.00 9.15
CA LEU A 80 3.87 6.96 9.77
C LEU A 80 3.88 5.68 8.93
N PHE A 81 3.73 5.80 7.62
CA PHE A 81 3.77 4.68 6.70
C PHE A 81 5.13 3.95 6.76
N GLU A 82 6.24 4.70 6.77
CA GLU A 82 7.57 4.13 6.93
C GLU A 82 7.72 3.41 8.27
N GLN A 83 7.31 4.03 9.36
CA GLN A 83 7.39 3.40 10.69
C GLN A 83 6.57 2.11 10.77
N ILE A 84 5.34 2.10 10.26
CA ILE A 84 4.47 0.93 10.28
C ILE A 84 5.05 -0.19 9.40
N ILE A 85 5.39 0.12 8.14
CA ILE A 85 5.89 -0.89 7.18
C ILE A 85 7.23 -1.45 7.63
N PHE A 86 8.18 -0.60 8.02
CA PHE A 86 9.54 -1.09 8.31
C PHE A 86 9.70 -1.60 9.74
N HIS A 87 9.03 -1.01 10.74
CA HIS A 87 9.20 -1.44 12.14
C HIS A 87 8.33 -2.63 12.51
N SER A 88 7.04 -2.57 12.19
CA SER A 88 6.10 -3.60 12.62
C SER A 88 5.95 -4.70 11.60
N ILE A 89 5.58 -4.35 10.37
CA ILE A 89 5.25 -5.32 9.33
C ILE A 89 6.50 -6.00 8.79
N GLY A 90 7.58 -5.25 8.54
CA GLY A 90 8.82 -5.81 8.02
C GLY A 90 9.40 -6.90 8.93
N ASN A 91 9.38 -6.71 10.25
CA ASN A 91 9.85 -7.70 11.21
C ASN A 91 8.94 -8.93 11.27
N VAL A 92 7.62 -8.72 11.24
CA VAL A 92 6.64 -9.82 11.21
C VAL A 92 6.79 -10.64 9.93
N LEU A 93 6.84 -10.00 8.77
CA LEU A 93 7.03 -10.68 7.48
C LEU A 93 8.36 -11.44 7.43
N ARG A 94 9.45 -10.84 7.93
CA ARG A 94 10.75 -11.52 8.02
C ARG A 94 10.66 -12.80 8.84
N THR A 95 10.01 -12.73 10.00
CA THR A 95 9.82 -13.88 10.89
C THR A 95 8.96 -14.95 10.22
N LEU A 96 7.83 -14.57 9.62
CA LEU A 96 6.92 -15.48 8.95
C LEU A 96 7.57 -16.18 7.74
N ILE A 97 8.28 -15.42 6.89
CA ILE A 97 9.03 -15.95 5.76
C ILE A 97 10.15 -16.89 6.24
N GLY A 98 10.87 -16.49 7.29
CA GLY A 98 11.93 -17.32 7.88
C GLY A 98 11.39 -18.65 8.45
N ASN A 99 10.25 -18.59 9.14
CA ASN A 99 9.58 -19.79 9.67
C ASN A 99 9.08 -20.70 8.54
N ALA A 100 8.48 -20.14 7.49
CA ALA A 100 8.04 -20.91 6.33
C ALA A 100 9.22 -21.64 5.65
N GLN A 101 10.37 -20.98 5.52
CA GLN A 101 11.56 -21.61 4.95
C GLN A 101 12.13 -22.73 5.82
N LYS A 102 12.19 -22.51 7.14
CA LYS A 102 12.60 -23.57 8.07
C LYS A 102 11.66 -24.77 7.98
N TRP A 103 10.37 -24.51 7.87
CA TRP A 103 9.37 -25.54 7.70
C TRP A 103 9.56 -26.34 6.40
N VAL A 104 9.80 -25.66 5.26
CA VAL A 104 10.10 -26.31 3.99
C VAL A 104 11.38 -27.15 4.06
N SER A 105 12.43 -26.63 4.72
CA SER A 105 13.67 -27.41 4.94
C SER A 105 13.39 -28.68 5.74
N LYS A 106 12.67 -28.58 6.86
CA LYS A 106 12.27 -29.72 7.69
C LYS A 106 11.44 -30.76 6.91
N MET A 107 10.54 -30.31 6.04
CA MET A 107 9.80 -31.19 5.16
C MET A 107 10.72 -31.95 4.18
N ASN A 108 11.66 -31.24 3.58
CA ASN A 108 12.59 -31.83 2.64
C ASN A 108 13.49 -32.87 3.33
N ASP A 109 13.95 -32.61 4.54
CA ASP A 109 14.73 -33.55 5.34
C ASP A 109 13.94 -34.87 5.58
N ILE A 110 12.63 -34.74 5.85
CA ILE A 110 11.76 -35.91 6.03
C ILE A 110 11.54 -36.63 4.69
N LEU A 111 11.26 -35.90 3.61
CA LEU A 111 11.02 -36.46 2.28
C LEU A 111 12.24 -37.22 1.73
N GLU A 112 13.45 -36.72 1.98
CA GLU A 112 14.70 -37.30 1.53
C GLU A 112 14.98 -38.66 2.21
N HIS A 113 14.58 -38.79 3.48
CA HIS A 113 14.81 -40.01 4.27
C HIS A 113 13.70 -41.06 4.14
N GLN A 114 12.72 -40.82 3.27
CA GLN A 114 11.67 -41.84 3.03
C GLN A 114 12.11 -42.85 2.00
N ASP A 115 12.46 -44.02 2.48
CA ASP A 115 12.72 -45.20 1.62
C ASP A 115 11.41 -45.68 1.01
N ASN A 116 11.33 -45.64 -0.31
CA ASN A 116 10.23 -46.25 -1.04
C ASN A 116 10.75 -47.26 -2.10
N SER A 117 9.93 -48.27 -2.38
CA SER A 117 10.28 -49.34 -3.31
C SER A 117 10.52 -48.88 -4.75
N SER A 118 10.04 -47.71 -5.13
CA SER A 118 10.23 -47.16 -6.47
C SER A 118 11.53 -46.37 -6.62
N GLY A 119 12.25 -46.10 -5.54
CA GLY A 119 13.43 -45.22 -5.54
C GLY A 119 13.15 -43.79 -5.94
N LEU A 120 11.89 -43.35 -5.86
CA LEU A 120 11.45 -41.98 -6.16
C LEU A 120 11.65 -41.11 -4.93
N THR A 121 12.50 -40.13 -5.03
CA THR A 121 12.70 -39.11 -3.99
C THR A 121 12.00 -37.83 -4.40
N LEU A 122 11.29 -37.22 -3.45
CA LEU A 122 10.55 -35.96 -3.64
C LEU A 122 11.21 -34.84 -2.87
N SER A 123 11.10 -33.62 -3.38
CA SER A 123 11.45 -32.42 -2.64
C SER A 123 10.53 -31.24 -2.99
N ILE A 124 10.33 -30.36 -2.03
CA ILE A 124 9.50 -29.15 -2.18
C ILE A 124 10.43 -27.96 -2.34
N ARG A 125 10.17 -27.16 -3.37
CA ARG A 125 10.80 -25.85 -3.52
C ARG A 125 9.79 -24.75 -3.32
N TRP A 126 10.11 -23.84 -2.45
CA TRP A 126 9.32 -22.65 -2.18
C TRP A 126 10.00 -21.47 -2.84
N LYS A 127 9.49 -21.07 -3.99
CA LYS A 127 10.11 -20.05 -4.83
C LYS A 127 9.32 -18.76 -4.85
N PRO A 128 9.99 -17.59 -4.85
CA PRO A 128 9.33 -16.33 -5.15
C PRO A 128 8.70 -16.39 -6.55
N LYS A 129 7.45 -15.98 -6.67
CA LYS A 129 6.79 -15.84 -7.97
C LYS A 129 7.48 -14.75 -8.80
N ALA A 130 7.42 -14.87 -10.11
CA ALA A 130 7.78 -13.77 -11.00
C ALA A 130 6.87 -12.56 -10.72
N ALA A 131 7.37 -11.34 -10.94
CA ALA A 131 6.56 -10.15 -10.79
C ALA A 131 5.36 -10.20 -11.75
N GLU A 132 4.17 -9.97 -11.21
CA GLU A 132 2.92 -9.94 -12.01
C GLU A 132 2.75 -8.63 -12.77
N SER A 133 3.55 -7.60 -12.48
CA SER A 133 3.52 -6.29 -13.15
C SER A 133 4.91 -5.66 -13.24
N ASP A 134 5.13 -4.88 -14.28
CA ASP A 134 6.37 -4.12 -14.53
C ASP A 134 6.60 -2.97 -13.51
N ASP A 135 5.62 -2.65 -12.67
CA ASP A 135 5.59 -1.46 -11.82
C ASP A 135 6.14 -1.65 -10.40
N GLY A 136 7.06 -2.56 -10.18
CA GLY A 136 7.56 -2.73 -8.82
C GLY A 136 8.79 -3.62 -8.67
N LEU A 137 9.20 -3.82 -7.42
CA LEU A 137 10.25 -4.78 -7.08
C LEU A 137 9.78 -6.21 -7.43
N SER A 138 10.67 -6.99 -8.05
CA SER A 138 10.41 -8.44 -8.16
C SER A 138 10.25 -9.05 -6.78
N THR A 139 9.43 -10.10 -6.67
CA THR A 139 9.19 -10.77 -5.38
C THR A 139 10.49 -11.24 -4.73
N ALA A 140 11.46 -11.71 -5.53
CA ALA A 140 12.78 -12.12 -5.05
C ALA A 140 13.53 -10.93 -4.41
N ARG A 141 13.52 -9.76 -5.06
CA ARG A 141 14.16 -8.55 -4.55
C ARG A 141 13.45 -8.00 -3.32
N LEU A 142 12.12 -8.01 -3.33
CA LEU A 142 11.30 -7.61 -2.19
C LEU A 142 11.66 -8.45 -0.94
N VAL A 143 11.70 -9.77 -1.08
CA VAL A 143 12.03 -10.69 0.00
C VAL A 143 13.48 -10.49 0.47
N GLU A 144 14.41 -10.28 -0.45
CA GLU A 144 15.81 -9.98 -0.12
C GLU A 144 15.91 -8.71 0.73
N LEU A 145 15.22 -7.63 0.32
CA LEU A 145 15.24 -6.36 1.05
C LEU A 145 14.56 -6.46 2.41
N LEU A 146 13.43 -7.15 2.50
CA LEU A 146 12.75 -7.40 3.77
C LEU A 146 13.57 -8.23 4.76
N ARG A 147 14.52 -9.04 4.27
CA ARG A 147 15.42 -9.84 5.12
C ARG A 147 16.61 -9.06 5.64
N LYS A 148 17.04 -8.02 4.96
CA LYS A 148 18.15 -7.18 5.40
C LYS A 148 17.81 -6.47 6.69
N ASP A 149 18.78 -6.36 7.59
CA ASP A 149 18.63 -5.48 8.74
C ASP A 149 18.50 -4.03 8.27
N ARG A 150 17.66 -3.24 8.96
CA ARG A 150 17.42 -1.84 8.63
C ARG A 150 18.73 -1.02 8.61
N THR A 151 19.68 -1.35 9.48
CA THR A 151 20.98 -0.67 9.57
C THR A 151 21.85 -0.85 8.33
N ILE A 152 21.55 -1.89 7.54
CA ILE A 152 22.29 -2.26 6.33
C ILE A 152 21.56 -1.80 5.05
N LEU A 153 20.29 -1.43 5.16
CA LEU A 153 19.51 -0.95 4.02
C LEU A 153 20.03 0.42 3.56
N LYS A 154 20.27 0.53 2.26
CA LYS A 154 20.62 1.81 1.64
C LYS A 154 19.35 2.68 1.53
N PRO A 155 19.48 4.02 1.54
CA PRO A 155 18.35 4.91 1.33
C PRO A 155 17.55 4.58 0.05
N SER A 156 18.23 4.19 -1.03
CA SER A 156 17.61 3.75 -2.28
C SER A 156 16.77 2.48 -2.14
N ASP A 157 17.19 1.53 -1.29
CA ASP A 157 16.46 0.30 -1.04
C ASP A 157 15.20 0.58 -0.21
N THR A 158 15.30 1.50 0.74
CA THR A 158 14.16 1.96 1.56
C THR A 158 13.12 2.65 0.69
N GLU A 159 13.54 3.54 -0.19
CA GLU A 159 12.63 4.24 -1.11
C GLU A 159 11.98 3.26 -2.11
N ALA A 160 12.73 2.29 -2.62
CA ALA A 160 12.18 1.27 -3.51
C ALA A 160 11.12 0.39 -2.82
N LEU A 161 11.34 0.02 -1.55
CA LEU A 161 10.33 -0.70 -0.75
C LEU A 161 9.08 0.14 -0.53
N LYS A 162 9.25 1.43 -0.18
CA LYS A 162 8.16 2.37 0.03
C LYS A 162 7.30 2.49 -1.24
N GLN A 163 7.91 2.78 -2.36
CA GLN A 163 7.22 2.89 -3.65
C GLN A 163 6.49 1.60 -4.02
N HIS A 164 7.14 0.45 -3.83
CA HIS A 164 6.51 -0.84 -4.11
C HIS A 164 5.20 -1.04 -3.32
N PHE A 165 5.22 -0.79 -2.01
CA PHE A 165 4.02 -0.95 -1.19
C PHE A 165 2.97 0.13 -1.46
N GLN A 166 3.38 1.37 -1.70
CA GLN A 166 2.46 2.45 -2.07
C GLN A 166 1.73 2.13 -3.38
N ASN A 167 2.45 1.70 -4.41
CA ASN A 167 1.87 1.32 -5.70
C ASN A 167 0.89 0.16 -5.54
N ARG A 168 1.25 -0.88 -4.78
CA ARG A 168 0.36 -2.01 -4.53
C ARG A 168 -0.91 -1.63 -3.75
N ILE A 169 -0.79 -0.79 -2.74
CA ILE A 169 -1.94 -0.29 -1.98
C ILE A 169 -2.84 0.56 -2.89
N GLN A 170 -2.26 1.41 -3.70
CA GLN A 170 -3.01 2.26 -4.63
C GLN A 170 -3.72 1.43 -5.68
N HIS A 171 -3.05 0.44 -6.26
CA HIS A 171 -3.64 -0.50 -7.23
C HIS A 171 -4.78 -1.31 -6.60
N ALA A 172 -4.59 -1.84 -5.39
CA ALA A 172 -5.63 -2.57 -4.68
C ALA A 172 -6.85 -1.69 -4.35
N LYS A 173 -6.64 -0.41 -4.02
CA LYS A 173 -7.74 0.55 -3.84
C LYS A 173 -8.50 0.79 -5.13
N LEU A 174 -7.82 1.04 -6.25
CA LEU A 174 -8.45 1.27 -7.56
C LEU A 174 -9.31 0.07 -7.99
N MET A 175 -8.77 -1.15 -7.86
CA MET A 175 -9.52 -2.37 -8.19
C MET A 175 -10.79 -2.55 -7.37
N ARG A 176 -10.80 -2.05 -6.13
CA ARG A 176 -11.96 -2.14 -5.23
C ARG A 176 -12.98 -1.03 -5.45
N ASP A 177 -12.54 0.18 -5.75
CA ASP A 177 -13.44 1.28 -6.12
C ASP A 177 -14.28 0.92 -7.35
N GLU A 178 -13.72 0.14 -8.29
CA GLU A 178 -14.44 -0.41 -9.44
C GLU A 178 -15.48 -1.48 -9.04
N SER A 179 -15.30 -2.16 -7.89
CA SER A 179 -16.16 -3.26 -7.44
C SER A 179 -17.28 -2.85 -6.46
N ASN A 180 -17.51 -1.56 -6.22
CA ASN A 180 -18.49 -1.02 -5.26
C ASN A 180 -18.37 -1.57 -3.81
N GLY A 181 -17.18 -1.98 -3.39
CA GLY A 181 -16.95 -2.55 -2.07
C GLY A 181 -16.63 -1.48 -1.03
N GLU A 182 -17.36 -1.44 0.07
CA GLU A 182 -17.06 -0.67 1.29
C GLU A 182 -15.89 -1.31 2.10
N ASP A 183 -14.85 -1.78 1.44
CA ASP A 183 -13.78 -2.49 2.11
C ASP A 183 -12.84 -1.52 2.85
N SER A 184 -12.59 -1.83 4.11
CA SER A 184 -11.72 -1.04 4.96
C SER A 184 -10.26 -1.07 4.46
N LEU A 185 -9.49 -0.02 4.74
CA LEU A 185 -8.04 0.02 4.47
C LEU A 185 -7.31 -1.22 5.03
N TYR A 186 -7.81 -1.78 6.12
CA TYR A 186 -7.29 -2.99 6.74
C TYR A 186 -7.34 -4.20 5.81
N GLN A 187 -8.45 -4.40 5.09
CA GLN A 187 -8.59 -5.52 4.15
C GLN A 187 -7.64 -5.36 2.96
N VAL A 188 -7.48 -4.13 2.44
CA VAL A 188 -6.50 -3.83 1.38
C VAL A 188 -5.08 -4.16 1.84
N LEU A 189 -4.70 -3.73 3.04
CA LEU A 189 -3.39 -4.02 3.61
C LEU A 189 -3.20 -5.52 3.84
N GLN A 190 -4.20 -6.22 4.33
CA GLN A 190 -4.15 -7.67 4.54
C GLN A 190 -3.92 -8.43 3.23
N GLU A 191 -4.53 -7.99 2.14
CA GLU A 191 -4.35 -8.60 0.83
C GLU A 191 -2.96 -8.33 0.24
N VAL A 192 -2.51 -7.07 0.28
CA VAL A 192 -1.19 -6.65 -0.24
C VAL A 192 -0.05 -7.29 0.53
N LEU A 193 -0.22 -7.47 1.85
CA LEU A 193 0.81 -7.98 2.75
C LEU A 193 0.74 -9.50 2.95
N ASP A 194 -0.17 -10.20 2.29
CA ASP A 194 -0.23 -11.66 2.35
C ASP A 194 0.96 -12.29 1.62
N TYR A 195 2.08 -12.47 2.35
CA TYR A 195 3.31 -13.04 1.83
C TYR A 195 3.12 -14.45 1.23
N ARG A 196 2.06 -15.17 1.60
CA ARG A 196 1.75 -16.50 1.06
C ARG A 196 1.47 -16.44 -0.44
N LYS A 197 0.90 -15.33 -0.90
CA LYS A 197 0.64 -15.06 -2.32
C LYS A 197 1.91 -14.77 -3.12
N TRP A 198 3.00 -14.38 -2.45
CA TRP A 198 4.26 -14.01 -3.10
C TRP A 198 5.11 -15.19 -3.52
N PHE A 199 4.76 -16.38 -3.09
CA PHE A 199 5.53 -17.58 -3.36
C PHE A 199 4.67 -18.65 -4.02
N SER A 200 5.33 -19.57 -4.69
CA SER A 200 4.75 -20.81 -5.20
C SER A 200 5.47 -22.01 -4.61
N PHE A 201 4.73 -23.07 -4.39
CA PHE A 201 5.29 -24.37 -4.07
C PHE A 201 5.42 -25.16 -5.36
N GLU A 202 6.61 -25.71 -5.58
CA GLU A 202 6.91 -26.60 -6.68
C GLU A 202 7.33 -27.94 -6.09
N LEU A 203 6.75 -29.02 -6.56
CA LEU A 203 7.19 -30.37 -6.23
C LEU A 203 8.24 -30.80 -7.23
N TRP A 204 9.37 -31.26 -6.72
CA TRP A 204 10.49 -31.77 -7.51
C TRP A 204 10.70 -33.22 -7.20
N HIS A 205 11.22 -33.97 -8.18
CA HIS A 205 11.48 -35.39 -8.06
C HIS A 205 12.79 -35.80 -8.70
N HIS A 206 13.38 -36.86 -8.20
CA HIS A 206 14.44 -37.59 -8.88
C HIS A 206 14.37 -39.08 -8.53
N ARG A 207 15.00 -39.91 -9.37
CA ARG A 207 15.30 -41.29 -9.05
C ARG A 207 16.81 -41.44 -8.85
N LYS A 208 17.21 -42.57 -8.28
CA LYS A 208 18.62 -42.88 -8.06
C LYS A 208 19.39 -42.69 -9.38
N ASN A 209 20.44 -41.85 -9.36
CA ASN A 209 21.26 -41.47 -10.50
C ASN A 209 20.59 -40.57 -11.56
N GLU A 210 19.44 -39.99 -11.29
CA GLU A 210 18.83 -38.95 -12.14
C GLU A 210 19.00 -37.55 -11.54
N VAL A 211 19.01 -36.54 -12.43
CA VAL A 211 19.02 -35.14 -12.00
C VAL A 211 17.62 -34.78 -11.47
N MET A 212 17.58 -34.02 -10.38
CA MET A 212 16.36 -33.46 -9.82
C MET A 212 15.62 -32.63 -10.85
N LYS A 213 14.35 -32.94 -11.10
CA LYS A 213 13.47 -32.24 -12.07
C LYS A 213 12.16 -31.83 -11.41
N GLU A 214 11.56 -30.76 -11.92
CA GLU A 214 10.23 -30.34 -11.51
C GLU A 214 9.19 -31.40 -11.91
N LEU A 215 8.27 -31.69 -11.01
CA LEU A 215 7.15 -32.58 -11.27
C LEU A 215 6.02 -31.81 -11.96
N SER A 216 6.08 -31.77 -13.27
CA SER A 216 5.00 -31.19 -14.08
C SER A 216 3.80 -32.15 -14.18
N ASN A 217 2.63 -31.66 -14.55
CA ASN A 217 1.44 -32.47 -14.81
C ASN A 217 1.70 -33.59 -15.83
N ASN A 218 2.44 -33.27 -16.89
CA ASN A 218 2.79 -34.25 -17.91
C ASN A 218 3.66 -35.39 -17.34
N LYS A 219 4.60 -35.06 -16.45
CA LYS A 219 5.46 -36.04 -15.81
C LYS A 219 4.70 -36.86 -14.77
N PHE A 220 3.84 -36.24 -13.98
CA PHE A 220 2.96 -36.92 -13.04
C PHE A 220 2.08 -37.95 -13.73
N ASN A 221 1.51 -37.62 -14.89
CA ASN A 221 0.69 -38.56 -15.67
C ASN A 221 1.46 -39.80 -16.17
N GLN A 222 2.79 -39.70 -16.29
CA GLN A 222 3.66 -40.84 -16.69
C GLN A 222 4.05 -41.75 -15.51
N PHE A 223 3.76 -41.34 -14.28
CA PHE A 223 4.04 -42.16 -13.11
C PHE A 223 3.12 -43.37 -13.05
N SER A 224 3.63 -44.47 -12.51
CA SER A 224 2.82 -45.63 -12.13
C SER A 224 1.81 -45.23 -11.04
N GLY A 225 0.77 -46.07 -10.84
CA GLY A 225 -0.24 -45.81 -9.80
C GLY A 225 0.38 -45.63 -8.41
N GLY A 226 1.33 -46.49 -8.05
CA GLY A 226 2.06 -46.37 -6.78
C GLY A 226 2.90 -45.09 -6.66
N GLU A 227 3.60 -44.67 -7.73
CA GLU A 227 4.35 -43.44 -7.74
C GLU A 227 3.45 -42.20 -7.66
N LYS A 228 2.28 -42.22 -8.31
CA LYS A 228 1.26 -41.16 -8.19
C LYS A 228 0.78 -41.04 -6.74
N ALA A 229 0.47 -42.18 -6.10
CA ALA A 229 0.07 -42.18 -4.72
C ALA A 229 1.16 -41.62 -3.80
N ILE A 230 2.43 -42.00 -3.99
CA ILE A 230 3.57 -41.45 -3.27
C ILE A 230 3.65 -39.92 -3.50
N ALA A 231 3.59 -39.47 -4.75
CA ALA A 231 3.72 -38.04 -5.08
C ALA A 231 2.58 -37.20 -4.51
N MET A 232 1.37 -37.76 -4.34
CA MET A 232 0.22 -37.04 -3.76
C MET A 232 0.24 -37.06 -2.22
N TYR A 233 0.40 -38.27 -1.64
CA TYR A 233 0.17 -38.41 -0.21
C TYR A 233 1.42 -38.20 0.65
N LEU A 234 2.61 -38.50 0.15
CA LEU A 234 3.82 -38.35 0.95
C LEU A 234 4.11 -36.89 1.36
N PRO A 235 4.03 -35.89 0.46
CA PRO A 235 4.15 -34.48 0.88
C PRO A 235 3.08 -34.04 1.87
N LEU A 236 1.83 -34.52 1.70
CA LEU A 236 0.72 -34.22 2.60
C LEU A 236 0.97 -34.81 4.00
N PHE A 237 1.33 -36.07 4.09
CA PHE A 237 1.65 -36.73 5.37
C PHE A 237 2.86 -36.08 6.04
N THR A 238 3.88 -35.73 5.27
CA THR A 238 5.06 -35.03 5.78
C THR A 238 4.70 -33.69 6.38
N ALA A 239 3.83 -32.94 5.71
CA ALA A 239 3.34 -31.65 6.20
C ALA A 239 2.58 -31.83 7.53
N MET A 240 1.67 -32.82 7.60
CA MET A 240 0.91 -33.10 8.82
C MET A 240 1.83 -33.61 9.95
N TYR A 241 2.75 -34.48 9.67
CA TYR A 241 3.73 -34.96 10.65
C TYR A 241 4.60 -33.84 11.21
N SER A 242 5.07 -32.93 10.33
CA SER A 242 5.80 -31.72 10.76
C SER A 242 4.98 -30.84 11.70
N ARG A 243 3.69 -30.71 11.45
CA ARG A 243 2.78 -29.94 12.35
C ARG A 243 2.57 -30.63 13.69
N TYR A 244 2.44 -31.96 13.69
CA TYR A 244 2.32 -32.74 14.94
C TYR A 244 3.56 -32.61 15.82
N GLN A 245 4.76 -32.55 15.24
CA GLN A 245 5.98 -32.36 16.01
C GLN A 245 6.02 -31.02 16.77
N ASP A 246 5.31 -30.00 16.26
CA ASP A 246 5.21 -28.69 16.88
C ASP A 246 3.98 -28.59 17.82
N ALA A 247 3.15 -29.64 17.90
CA ALA A 247 1.95 -29.68 18.73
C ALA A 247 2.28 -29.99 20.20
N GLY A 248 1.33 -29.71 21.10
CA GLY A 248 1.44 -30.09 22.50
C GLY A 248 1.52 -31.61 22.71
N LYS A 249 2.13 -32.01 23.83
CA LYS A 249 2.32 -33.45 24.13
C LYS A 249 1.02 -34.28 24.18
N ASP A 250 -0.09 -33.60 24.45
CA ASP A 250 -1.42 -34.23 24.58
C ASP A 250 -2.24 -34.11 23.27
N ALA A 251 -1.64 -33.61 22.21
CA ALA A 251 -2.32 -33.48 20.92
C ALA A 251 -2.56 -34.85 20.28
N PRO A 252 -3.76 -35.14 19.74
CA PRO A 252 -4.03 -36.39 19.04
C PRO A 252 -3.28 -36.43 17.69
N TYR A 253 -2.58 -37.51 17.42
CA TYR A 253 -1.91 -37.77 16.15
C TYR A 253 -2.85 -38.57 15.23
N ILE A 254 -3.88 -37.91 14.70
CA ILE A 254 -4.91 -38.55 13.88
C ILE A 254 -4.96 -37.86 12.52
N ILE A 255 -4.86 -38.64 11.44
CA ILE A 255 -5.10 -38.18 10.07
C ILE A 255 -6.30 -38.93 9.53
N THR A 256 -7.34 -38.24 9.13
CA THR A 256 -8.53 -38.79 8.51
C THR A 256 -8.47 -38.50 7.01
N LEU A 257 -8.59 -39.53 6.20
CA LEU A 257 -8.63 -39.43 4.74
C LEU A 257 -9.99 -39.95 4.27
N ASP A 258 -10.63 -39.15 3.43
CA ASP A 258 -11.85 -39.56 2.72
C ASP A 258 -11.46 -39.88 1.27
N GLU A 259 -11.99 -40.98 0.74
CA GLU A 259 -11.71 -41.48 -0.62
C GLU A 259 -10.20 -41.60 -0.97
N ALA A 260 -9.38 -41.99 0.02
CA ALA A 260 -7.97 -42.18 -0.20
C ALA A 260 -7.71 -43.38 -1.08
N PHE A 261 -6.82 -43.23 -2.07
CA PHE A 261 -6.40 -44.33 -2.98
C PHE A 261 -7.48 -44.80 -3.97
N ALA A 262 -8.55 -44.00 -4.23
CA ALA A 262 -9.54 -44.31 -5.25
C ALA A 262 -9.02 -44.09 -6.67
#